data_0e52bafaa8b0dc4333ad805641aa4dea
#
_entry.id   0e52bafaa8b0dc4333ad805641aa4dea
#
_cell.length_a   1.000
_cell.length_b   1.000
_cell.length_c   1.000
_cell.angle_alpha   90.00
_cell.angle_beta   90.00
_cell.angle_gamma   90.00
#
_symmetry.space_group_name_H-M   'P 1'
#
loop_
_entity.id
_entity.type
_entity.pdbx_description
1 polymer ?
#
loop_
_entity_poly.entity_id
_entity_poly.type
_entity_poly.pdbx_seq_one_letter_code
_entity_poly.pdbx_strand_id
1 'polypeptide(L)'
;SVRRPLNRPRREDRKCLQSWGQSNIKDFSAFYSREAVIECPHMMSLLGYVYQTHGLPKYGWLNQGMRYHYTDAAGLLGIIQSGRLWATDLLFLNDPSEGTFLPEKLLGFMRSKPGGLTDSEVKIINGVEATLHKPRSKNGAYCVSLSANGDLLSQWRGYGSFGKGYAIGLNLGQLYPHPQVAHFYDVVYGDKGLEELAIDLLDLFVIASDKWKEQMYEEWAYTLGVLAKSFKHPSYSEEQESRLICSKAEGGKDLFAKELPLMFRAKGSDVIPYIPMSLNIMKEGDTARLPIEKIIVGPGVDFERNLTSILALLKANSYDNVEVVPSAIPFRP
;
A
#
# COMPACT_ATOMS: atom_id res chain seq x y z
N SER A 1 4.30 23.52 27.76
CA SER A 1 3.24 23.24 26.78
C SER A 1 3.28 21.74 26.44
N VAL A 2 2.33 21.00 27.03
CA VAL A 2 2.20 19.55 26.84
C VAL A 2 1.53 19.34 25.49
N ARG A 3 2.26 18.82 24.50
CA ARG A 3 1.70 18.36 23.22
C ARG A 3 0.81 17.14 23.49
N ARG A 4 -0.49 17.25 23.20
CA ARG A 4 -1.43 16.11 23.29
C ARG A 4 -1.13 15.12 22.16
N PRO A 5 -1.18 13.81 22.42
CA PRO A 5 -1.03 12.80 21.38
C PRO A 5 -2.22 12.83 20.41
N LEU A 6 -1.93 12.84 19.10
CA LEU A 6 -2.88 12.91 17.97
C LEU A 6 -3.81 11.68 17.80
N ASN A 7 -3.74 10.69 18.67
CA ASN A 7 -4.32 9.35 18.45
C ASN A 7 -5.54 8.99 19.29
N ARG A 8 -6.29 9.97 19.80
CA ARG A 8 -7.66 9.68 20.27
C ARG A 8 -8.63 10.45 19.38
N PRO A 9 -9.63 9.77 18.76
CA PRO A 9 -10.71 10.49 18.06
C PRO A 9 -11.24 11.54 19.01
N ARG A 10 -11.27 12.79 18.56
CA ARG A 10 -11.75 13.92 19.37
C ARG A 10 -13.18 13.63 19.76
N ARG A 11 -13.67 14.27 20.82
CA ARG A 11 -15.04 14.09 21.33
C ARG A 11 -16.09 14.38 20.25
N GLU A 12 -15.73 15.23 19.28
CA GLU A 12 -16.54 15.61 18.12
C GLU A 12 -16.54 14.50 17.05
N ASP A 13 -15.40 13.86 16.78
CA ASP A 13 -15.30 12.72 15.85
C ASP A 13 -16.12 11.54 16.35
N ARG A 14 -16.11 11.28 17.66
CA ARG A 14 -16.96 10.25 18.27
C ARG A 14 -18.44 10.57 18.17
N LYS A 15 -18.81 11.84 18.27
CA LYS A 15 -20.21 12.27 18.11
C LYS A 15 -20.65 12.11 16.66
N CYS A 16 -19.79 12.47 15.69
CA CYS A 16 -20.05 12.29 14.28
C CYS A 16 -20.24 10.80 13.96
N LEU A 17 -19.30 9.95 14.35
CA LEU A 17 -19.38 8.49 14.16
C LEU A 17 -20.57 7.86 14.94
N GLN A 18 -20.91 8.37 16.12
CA GLN A 18 -22.04 7.89 16.91
C GLN A 18 -23.39 8.33 16.33
N SER A 19 -23.48 9.55 15.80
CA SER A 19 -24.71 10.04 15.16
C SER A 19 -25.05 9.27 13.89
N TRP A 20 -24.04 8.84 13.13
CA TRP A 20 -24.19 8.02 11.93
C TRP A 20 -24.36 6.52 12.27
N GLY A 21 -23.75 6.02 13.32
CA GLY A 21 -23.84 4.61 13.75
C GLY A 21 -25.16 4.21 14.42
N GLN A 22 -25.99 5.18 14.82
CA GLN A 22 -27.32 4.92 15.42
C GLN A 22 -28.44 4.83 14.39
N SER A 23 -28.26 5.33 13.17
CA SER A 23 -29.17 5.08 12.07
C SER A 23 -28.87 3.70 11.50
N ASN A 24 -29.84 2.79 11.46
CA ASN A 24 -29.78 1.43 10.90
C ASN A 24 -28.98 1.39 9.58
N ILE A 25 -27.65 1.21 9.65
CA ILE A 25 -26.78 1.16 8.48
C ILE A 25 -26.95 -0.23 7.85
N LYS A 26 -27.98 -0.41 7.04
CA LYS A 26 -28.09 -1.51 6.10
C LYS A 26 -27.32 -1.24 4.80
N ASP A 27 -26.91 0.02 4.59
CA ASP A 27 -26.23 0.44 3.36
C ASP A 27 -25.04 1.35 3.69
N PHE A 28 -23.82 0.79 3.58
CA PHE A 28 -22.58 1.54 3.75
C PHE A 28 -22.34 2.59 2.65
N SER A 29 -23.09 2.55 1.54
CA SER A 29 -22.91 3.51 0.44
C SER A 29 -23.24 4.94 0.86
N ALA A 30 -24.24 5.14 1.73
CA ALA A 30 -24.60 6.45 2.24
C ALA A 30 -23.47 7.11 3.06
N PHE A 31 -22.62 6.31 3.71
CA PHE A 31 -21.48 6.81 4.49
C PHE A 31 -20.35 7.40 3.61
N TYR A 32 -20.32 7.04 2.35
CA TYR A 32 -19.31 7.47 1.37
C TYR A 32 -19.85 8.46 0.34
N SER A 33 -21.00 9.08 0.64
CA SER A 33 -21.56 10.11 -0.24
C SER A 33 -20.81 11.44 -0.10
N ARG A 34 -21.01 12.32 -1.09
CA ARG A 34 -20.46 13.68 -1.08
C ARG A 34 -20.91 14.47 0.15
N GLU A 35 -22.19 14.33 0.52
CA GLU A 35 -22.79 14.95 1.70
C GLU A 35 -22.15 14.44 2.99
N ALA A 36 -21.88 13.14 3.08
CA ALA A 36 -21.22 12.55 4.25
C ALA A 36 -19.81 13.11 4.43
N VAL A 37 -19.06 13.31 3.35
CA VAL A 37 -17.71 13.91 3.40
C VAL A 37 -17.77 15.38 3.81
N ILE A 38 -18.76 16.14 3.35
CA ILE A 38 -18.95 17.55 3.72
C ILE A 38 -19.33 17.66 5.21
N GLU A 39 -20.18 16.75 5.71
CA GLU A 39 -20.62 16.75 7.09
C GLU A 39 -19.54 16.22 8.06
N CYS A 40 -18.71 15.29 7.62
CA CYS A 40 -17.66 14.68 8.42
C CYS A 40 -16.46 14.32 7.53
N PRO A 41 -15.55 15.28 7.22
CA PRO A 41 -14.42 15.07 6.35
C PRO A 41 -13.33 14.22 7.02
N HIS A 42 -13.70 13.03 7.45
CA HIS A 42 -12.79 12.04 8.00
C HIS A 42 -12.16 11.23 6.87
N MET A 43 -10.90 10.79 7.06
CA MET A 43 -10.16 10.00 6.07
C MET A 43 -10.98 8.86 5.46
N MET A 44 -11.69 8.09 6.30
CA MET A 44 -12.44 6.93 5.81
C MET A 44 -13.63 7.32 4.92
N SER A 45 -14.31 8.43 5.21
CA SER A 45 -15.41 8.91 4.37
C SER A 45 -14.89 9.43 3.03
N LEU A 46 -13.76 10.13 3.02
CA LEU A 46 -13.15 10.63 1.80
C LEU A 46 -12.57 9.51 0.94
N LEU A 47 -11.84 8.54 1.52
CA LEU A 47 -11.35 7.37 0.79
C LEU A 47 -12.49 6.57 0.17
N GLY A 48 -13.57 6.35 0.93
CA GLY A 48 -14.76 5.67 0.44
C GLY A 48 -15.47 6.43 -0.68
N TYR A 49 -15.57 7.75 -0.57
CA TYR A 49 -16.11 8.61 -1.63
C TYR A 49 -15.29 8.50 -2.93
N VAL A 50 -13.96 8.66 -2.84
CA VAL A 50 -13.08 8.53 -4.00
C VAL A 50 -13.20 7.15 -4.64
N TYR A 51 -13.30 6.10 -3.83
CA TYR A 51 -13.51 4.74 -4.33
C TYR A 51 -14.84 4.58 -5.07
N GLN A 52 -15.94 5.03 -4.50
CA GLN A 52 -17.27 4.89 -5.09
C GLN A 52 -17.43 5.72 -6.37
N THR A 53 -16.90 6.95 -6.39
CA THR A 53 -17.10 7.91 -7.48
C THR A 53 -16.11 7.71 -8.61
N HIS A 54 -14.84 7.42 -8.29
CA HIS A 54 -13.75 7.34 -9.24
C HIS A 54 -13.14 5.93 -9.39
N GLY A 55 -13.60 4.97 -8.59
CA GLY A 55 -13.04 3.60 -8.59
C GLY A 55 -11.58 3.55 -8.10
N LEU A 56 -11.14 4.51 -7.30
CA LEU A 56 -9.77 4.65 -6.81
C LEU A 56 -9.73 4.65 -5.27
N PRO A 57 -8.75 4.02 -4.64
CA PRO A 57 -7.74 3.13 -5.24
C PRO A 57 -8.35 1.81 -5.74
N LYS A 58 -7.64 1.14 -6.65
CA LYS A 58 -8.06 -0.21 -7.08
C LYS A 58 -7.74 -1.22 -5.98
N TYR A 59 -8.75 -1.65 -5.26
CA TYR A 59 -8.57 -2.69 -4.24
C TYR A 59 -8.26 -4.05 -4.87
N GLY A 60 -7.09 -4.60 -4.55
CA GLY A 60 -6.61 -5.87 -5.09
C GLY A 60 -7.38 -7.11 -4.60
N TRP A 61 -8.22 -6.98 -3.55
CA TRP A 61 -9.08 -8.06 -3.07
C TRP A 61 -10.04 -8.63 -4.12
N LEU A 62 -10.33 -7.84 -5.14
CA LEU A 62 -11.22 -8.23 -6.25
C LEU A 62 -10.48 -9.06 -7.31
N ASN A 63 -9.16 -9.01 -7.35
CA ASN A 63 -8.30 -9.76 -8.28
C ASN A 63 -7.65 -10.95 -7.57
N GLN A 64 -8.46 -11.92 -7.19
CA GLN A 64 -8.00 -13.14 -6.52
C GLN A 64 -7.22 -14.01 -7.50
N GLY A 65 -5.91 -14.07 -7.34
CA GLY A 65 -5.04 -14.89 -8.18
C GLY A 65 -3.64 -14.97 -7.63
N MET A 66 -2.78 -15.63 -8.40
CA MET A 66 -1.36 -15.71 -8.08
C MET A 66 -0.72 -14.33 -8.17
N ARG A 67 0.11 -14.00 -7.17
CA ARG A 67 0.99 -12.84 -7.18
C ARG A 67 2.39 -13.28 -6.78
N TYR A 68 3.39 -12.61 -7.33
CA TYR A 68 4.78 -13.03 -7.19
C TYR A 68 5.62 -11.98 -6.47
N HIS A 69 6.33 -12.41 -5.45
CA HIS A 69 7.32 -11.59 -4.74
C HIS A 69 8.72 -11.96 -5.22
N TYR A 70 9.38 -11.02 -5.90
CA TYR A 70 10.76 -11.20 -6.35
C TYR A 70 11.73 -10.88 -5.21
N THR A 71 12.73 -11.72 -5.03
CA THR A 71 13.70 -11.58 -3.94
C THR A 71 15.03 -12.25 -4.27
N ASP A 72 16.03 -12.00 -3.46
CA ASP A 72 17.32 -12.72 -3.48
C ASP A 72 17.27 -14.01 -2.64
N ALA A 73 18.40 -14.71 -2.55
CA ALA A 73 18.50 -15.95 -1.78
C ALA A 73 18.30 -15.71 -0.27
N ALA A 74 18.75 -14.59 0.27
CA ALA A 74 18.59 -14.25 1.68
C ALA A 74 17.12 -13.97 2.00
N GLY A 75 16.42 -13.25 1.11
CA GLY A 75 14.99 -13.01 1.24
C GLY A 75 14.16 -14.29 1.12
N LEU A 76 14.45 -15.16 0.14
CA LEU A 76 13.80 -16.47 0.03
C LEU A 76 13.94 -17.26 1.34
N LEU A 77 15.17 -17.37 1.83
CA LEU A 77 15.46 -18.12 3.07
C LEU A 77 14.68 -17.55 4.25
N GLY A 78 14.76 -16.23 4.46
CA GLY A 78 14.09 -15.58 5.59
C GLY A 78 12.57 -15.65 5.52
N ILE A 79 11.98 -15.52 4.32
CA ILE A 79 10.54 -15.61 4.10
C ILE A 79 10.03 -17.04 4.38
N ILE A 80 10.71 -18.07 3.84
CA ILE A 80 10.32 -19.47 4.06
C ILE A 80 10.45 -19.85 5.54
N GLN A 81 11.56 -19.49 6.19
CA GLN A 81 11.81 -19.85 7.59
C GLN A 81 10.88 -19.13 8.58
N SER A 82 10.57 -17.85 8.31
CA SER A 82 9.69 -17.07 9.19
C SER A 82 8.21 -17.25 8.89
N GLY A 83 7.84 -17.73 7.70
CA GLY A 83 6.47 -17.74 7.21
C GLY A 83 5.88 -16.34 7.05
N ARG A 84 6.72 -15.32 6.84
CA ARG A 84 6.31 -13.89 6.79
C ARG A 84 6.96 -13.17 5.62
N LEU A 85 6.20 -12.28 4.98
CA LEU A 85 6.73 -11.33 4.01
C LEU A 85 7.37 -10.13 4.72
N TRP A 86 8.36 -9.53 4.10
CA TRP A 86 9.07 -8.38 4.66
C TRP A 86 8.57 -7.09 4.02
N ALA A 87 7.64 -6.40 4.70
CA ALA A 87 7.17 -5.10 4.26
C ALA A 87 8.27 -4.06 4.46
N THR A 88 8.80 -3.55 3.38
CA THR A 88 9.89 -2.57 3.35
C THR A 88 9.34 -1.17 3.54
N ASP A 89 10.05 -0.30 4.26
CA ASP A 89 9.73 1.12 4.35
C ASP A 89 9.70 1.74 2.94
N LEU A 90 8.64 2.48 2.63
CA LEU A 90 8.43 3.10 1.32
C LEU A 90 9.58 4.03 0.88
N LEU A 91 10.30 4.63 1.83
CA LEU A 91 11.46 5.49 1.54
C LEU A 91 12.64 4.73 0.92
N PHE A 92 12.65 3.39 1.02
CA PHE A 92 13.70 2.52 0.51
C PHE A 92 13.27 1.76 -0.76
N LEU A 93 12.13 2.13 -1.35
CA LEU A 93 11.72 1.60 -2.65
C LEU A 93 12.51 2.27 -3.79
N ASN A 94 12.49 1.67 -4.97
CA ASN A 94 13.31 2.10 -6.10
C ASN A 94 12.78 3.31 -6.87
N ASP A 95 11.52 3.65 -6.73
CA ASP A 95 10.91 4.82 -7.38
C ASP A 95 10.99 6.05 -6.45
N PRO A 96 11.82 7.04 -6.74
CA PRO A 96 11.94 8.24 -5.91
C PRO A 96 10.67 9.12 -5.94
N SER A 97 9.78 8.92 -6.91
CA SER A 97 8.49 9.61 -6.98
C SER A 97 7.40 8.98 -6.13
N GLU A 98 7.72 7.87 -5.44
CA GLU A 98 6.73 7.20 -4.59
C GLU A 98 6.21 8.10 -3.47
N GLY A 99 4.89 8.21 -3.40
CA GLY A 99 4.22 9.09 -2.44
C GLY A 99 4.11 10.56 -2.86
N THR A 100 4.81 11.01 -3.91
CA THR A 100 4.70 12.39 -4.43
C THR A 100 3.98 12.47 -5.78
N PHE A 101 4.07 11.44 -6.61
CA PHE A 101 3.49 11.41 -7.95
C PHE A 101 2.01 11.81 -7.98
N LEU A 102 1.16 11.17 -7.19
CA LEU A 102 -0.27 11.49 -7.15
C LEU A 102 -0.55 12.91 -6.62
N PRO A 103 -0.04 13.33 -5.44
CA PRO A 103 -0.23 14.70 -4.94
C PRO A 103 0.19 15.77 -5.94
N GLU A 104 1.37 15.62 -6.56
CA GLU A 104 1.87 16.58 -7.56
C GLU A 104 0.96 16.68 -8.78
N LYS A 105 0.47 15.54 -9.30
CA LYS A 105 -0.47 15.50 -10.42
C LYS A 105 -1.80 16.15 -10.08
N LEU A 106 -2.40 15.80 -8.92
CA LEU A 106 -3.68 16.38 -8.51
C LEU A 106 -3.58 17.89 -8.31
N LEU A 107 -2.54 18.39 -7.63
CA LEU A 107 -2.32 19.81 -7.44
C LEU A 107 -2.07 20.53 -8.78
N GLY A 108 -1.37 19.88 -9.71
CA GLY A 108 -1.16 20.37 -11.07
C GLY A 108 -2.49 20.56 -11.83
N PHE A 109 -3.35 19.54 -11.83
CA PHE A 109 -4.67 19.60 -12.46
C PHE A 109 -5.58 20.63 -11.80
N MET A 110 -5.60 20.71 -10.46
CA MET A 110 -6.34 21.75 -9.74
C MET A 110 -5.93 23.16 -10.17
N ARG A 111 -4.61 23.40 -10.31
CA ARG A 111 -4.07 24.72 -10.75
C ARG A 111 -4.40 25.04 -12.20
N SER A 112 -4.57 24.04 -13.04
CA SER A 112 -4.92 24.19 -14.46
C SER A 112 -6.43 24.15 -14.75
N LYS A 113 -7.27 24.28 -13.71
CA LYS A 113 -8.73 24.25 -13.83
C LYS A 113 -9.22 25.19 -14.94
N PRO A 114 -10.02 24.72 -15.91
CA PRO A 114 -10.63 25.55 -16.93
C PRO A 114 -11.47 26.68 -16.33
N GLY A 115 -11.31 27.89 -16.84
CA GLY A 115 -12.00 29.08 -16.33
C GLY A 115 -11.25 29.83 -15.22
N GLY A 116 -10.09 29.32 -14.81
CA GLY A 116 -9.26 29.92 -13.76
C GLY A 116 -9.69 29.54 -12.35
N LEU A 117 -8.94 30.03 -11.38
CA LEU A 117 -9.15 29.75 -9.96
C LEU A 117 -9.70 30.97 -9.24
N THR A 118 -10.64 30.75 -8.33
CA THR A 118 -11.07 31.74 -7.34
C THR A 118 -10.04 31.87 -6.22
N ASP A 119 -10.09 32.95 -5.45
CA ASP A 119 -9.19 33.16 -4.29
C ASP A 119 -9.36 32.06 -3.24
N SER A 120 -10.57 31.53 -3.07
CA SER A 120 -10.85 30.42 -2.16
C SER A 120 -10.17 29.12 -2.60
N GLU A 121 -10.22 28.82 -3.90
CA GLU A 121 -9.55 27.62 -4.47
C GLU A 121 -8.03 27.73 -4.37
N VAL A 122 -7.45 28.89 -4.66
CA VAL A 122 -6.02 29.15 -4.50
C VAL A 122 -5.60 28.94 -3.04
N LYS A 123 -6.37 29.46 -2.09
CA LYS A 123 -6.10 29.28 -0.65
C LYS A 123 -6.12 27.79 -0.26
N ILE A 124 -7.07 27.02 -0.75
CA ILE A 124 -7.21 25.59 -0.48
C ILE A 124 -6.02 24.82 -1.05
N ILE A 125 -5.70 25.02 -2.33
CA ILE A 125 -4.57 24.35 -2.98
C ILE A 125 -3.27 24.59 -2.19
N ASN A 126 -3.01 25.85 -1.84
CA ASN A 126 -1.82 26.21 -1.06
C ASN A 126 -1.81 25.60 0.34
N GLY A 127 -2.98 25.52 1.00
CA GLY A 127 -3.11 24.92 2.32
C GLY A 127 -2.86 23.41 2.30
N VAL A 128 -3.39 22.71 1.30
CA VAL A 128 -3.16 21.26 1.11
C VAL A 128 -1.69 21.01 0.80
N GLU A 129 -1.11 21.77 -0.14
CA GLU A 129 0.30 21.64 -0.51
C GLU A 129 1.24 21.89 0.67
N ALA A 130 1.04 22.98 1.41
CA ALA A 130 1.83 23.28 2.60
C ALA A 130 1.74 22.17 3.66
N THR A 131 0.59 21.50 3.74
CA THR A 131 0.40 20.39 4.69
C THR A 131 1.06 19.11 4.20
N LEU A 132 1.05 18.83 2.90
CA LEU A 132 1.76 17.70 2.29
C LEU A 132 3.28 17.81 2.47
N HIS A 133 3.83 19.03 2.43
CA HIS A 133 5.26 19.29 2.62
C HIS A 133 5.71 19.37 4.09
N LYS A 134 4.77 19.34 5.04
CA LYS A 134 5.17 19.25 6.46
C LYS A 134 5.97 17.96 6.68
N PRO A 135 7.07 18.00 7.47
CA PRO A 135 7.75 16.79 7.88
C PRO A 135 6.73 15.84 8.48
N ARG A 136 6.45 14.74 7.78
CA ARG A 136 5.51 13.75 8.29
C ARG A 136 6.04 13.23 9.60
N SER A 137 5.20 13.25 10.62
CA SER A 137 5.49 12.55 11.87
C SER A 137 5.89 11.11 11.52
N LYS A 138 6.75 10.51 12.33
CA LYS A 138 7.46 9.22 12.16
C LYS A 138 6.57 7.99 11.84
N ASN A 139 5.42 8.19 11.23
CA ASN A 139 4.50 7.15 10.79
C ASN A 139 5.00 6.56 9.48
N GLY A 140 5.95 5.62 9.57
CA GLY A 140 6.43 4.87 8.42
C GLY A 140 5.28 4.08 7.79
N ALA A 141 5.20 4.10 6.48
CA ALA A 141 4.41 3.16 5.72
C ALA A 141 5.34 2.10 5.14
N TYR A 142 4.93 0.86 5.31
CA TYR A 142 5.71 -0.31 4.89
C TYR A 142 4.92 -1.07 3.84
N CYS A 143 5.60 -1.56 2.82
CA CYS A 143 4.99 -2.17 1.66
C CYS A 143 5.65 -3.49 1.30
N VAL A 144 4.83 -4.48 0.95
CA VAL A 144 5.26 -5.64 0.18
C VAL A 144 4.78 -5.44 -1.25
N SER A 145 5.71 -5.34 -2.19
CA SER A 145 5.42 -5.29 -3.62
C SER A 145 5.31 -6.69 -4.19
N LEU A 146 4.25 -6.91 -4.95
CA LEU A 146 3.95 -8.15 -5.64
C LEU A 146 3.71 -7.85 -7.11
N SER A 147 4.13 -8.72 -8.02
CA SER A 147 3.84 -8.62 -9.46
C SER A 147 2.76 -9.62 -9.86
N ALA A 148 1.92 -9.28 -10.83
CA ALA A 148 0.98 -10.22 -11.44
C ALA A 148 1.70 -11.31 -12.28
N ASN A 149 2.94 -11.06 -12.71
CA ASN A 149 3.74 -11.99 -13.50
C ASN A 149 4.99 -12.45 -12.72
N GLY A 150 5.17 -13.76 -12.64
CA GLY A 150 6.31 -14.38 -11.92
C GLY A 150 7.59 -14.52 -12.74
N ASP A 151 7.56 -14.23 -14.05
CA ASP A 151 8.71 -14.41 -14.94
C ASP A 151 8.84 -13.24 -15.92
N LEU A 152 9.21 -12.05 -15.39
CA LEU A 152 9.45 -10.82 -16.15
C LEU A 152 10.92 -10.42 -16.08
N LEU A 153 11.52 -10.10 -17.22
CA LEU A 153 12.92 -9.69 -17.30
C LEU A 153 13.22 -8.43 -16.50
N SER A 154 12.34 -7.44 -16.54
CA SER A 154 12.48 -6.21 -15.75
C SER A 154 12.48 -6.48 -14.24
N GLN A 155 11.61 -7.37 -13.79
CA GLN A 155 11.54 -7.80 -12.40
C GLN A 155 12.78 -8.58 -11.96
N TRP A 156 13.29 -9.47 -12.80
CA TRP A 156 14.56 -10.17 -12.54
C TRP A 156 15.74 -9.20 -12.40
N ARG A 157 15.79 -8.17 -13.25
CA ARG A 157 16.85 -7.16 -13.18
C ARG A 157 16.74 -6.26 -11.96
N GLY A 158 15.53 -5.78 -11.63
CA GLY A 158 15.31 -4.81 -10.56
C GLY A 158 15.28 -5.43 -9.17
N TYR A 159 14.66 -6.60 -9.04
CA TYR A 159 14.32 -7.18 -7.74
C TYR A 159 14.78 -8.61 -7.52
N GLY A 160 15.02 -9.35 -8.60
CA GLY A 160 15.49 -10.73 -8.59
C GLY A 160 17.01 -10.85 -8.60
N SER A 161 17.74 -9.98 -7.93
CA SER A 161 19.22 -10.04 -7.82
C SER A 161 19.90 -10.15 -9.18
N PHE A 162 19.46 -9.34 -10.14
CA PHE A 162 19.94 -9.38 -11.53
C PHE A 162 19.79 -10.76 -12.19
N GLY A 163 18.67 -11.41 -11.98
CA GLY A 163 18.38 -12.74 -12.51
C GLY A 163 18.94 -13.90 -11.68
N LYS A 164 19.65 -13.62 -10.59
CA LYS A 164 20.22 -14.64 -9.67
C LYS A 164 19.37 -14.86 -8.42
N GLY A 165 18.10 -14.46 -8.46
CA GLY A 165 17.15 -14.55 -7.36
C GLY A 165 16.01 -15.53 -7.63
N TYR A 166 14.89 -15.25 -6.97
CA TYR A 166 13.72 -16.11 -6.95
C TYR A 166 12.45 -15.27 -7.02
N ALA A 167 11.38 -15.83 -7.60
CA ALA A 167 10.04 -15.27 -7.52
C ALA A 167 9.13 -16.24 -6.74
N ILE A 168 8.60 -15.78 -5.61
CA ILE A 168 7.74 -16.55 -4.71
C ILE A 168 6.29 -16.29 -5.12
N GLY A 169 5.61 -17.29 -5.65
CA GLY A 169 4.21 -17.23 -6.06
C GLY A 169 3.29 -17.54 -4.88
N LEU A 170 2.42 -16.57 -4.57
CA LEU A 170 1.47 -16.59 -3.47
C LEU A 170 0.04 -16.65 -4.02
N ASN A 171 -0.76 -17.59 -3.56
CA ASN A 171 -2.18 -17.63 -3.87
C ASN A 171 -2.94 -16.71 -2.91
N LEU A 172 -3.24 -15.50 -3.37
CA LEU A 172 -3.94 -14.51 -2.56
C LEU A 172 -5.46 -14.76 -2.45
N GLY A 173 -6.02 -15.66 -3.28
CA GLY A 173 -7.44 -16.03 -3.23
C GLY A 173 -7.86 -16.73 -1.93
N GLN A 174 -6.91 -17.17 -1.14
CA GLN A 174 -7.13 -17.79 0.18
C GLN A 174 -6.97 -16.81 1.34
N LEU A 175 -6.66 -15.55 1.04
CA LEU A 175 -6.46 -14.53 2.07
C LEU A 175 -7.79 -13.88 2.46
N TYR A 176 -8.06 -13.88 3.75
CA TYR A 176 -9.00 -12.95 4.34
C TYR A 176 -8.24 -11.68 4.81
N PRO A 177 -8.91 -10.52 4.87
CA PRO A 177 -8.25 -9.29 5.36
C PRO A 177 -7.69 -9.55 6.77
N HIS A 178 -6.35 -9.59 6.85
CA HIS A 178 -5.68 -9.73 8.14
C HIS A 178 -5.56 -8.36 8.79
N PRO A 179 -5.75 -8.22 10.12
CA PRO A 179 -5.63 -6.94 10.82
C PRO A 179 -4.27 -6.24 10.65
N GLN A 180 -3.22 -6.97 10.25
CA GLN A 180 -1.89 -6.39 9.98
C GLN A 180 -1.75 -5.82 8.57
N VAL A 181 -2.65 -6.17 7.64
CA VAL A 181 -2.67 -5.65 6.27
C VAL A 181 -3.77 -4.61 6.19
N ALA A 182 -3.42 -3.36 6.41
CA ALA A 182 -4.39 -2.28 6.37
C ALA A 182 -5.03 -2.13 4.98
N HIS A 183 -4.23 -2.37 3.91
CA HIS A 183 -4.67 -2.14 2.53
C HIS A 183 -3.96 -3.06 1.54
N PHE A 184 -4.72 -3.61 0.60
CA PHE A 184 -4.21 -4.30 -0.57
C PHE A 184 -4.69 -3.60 -1.84
N TYR A 185 -3.78 -3.05 -2.63
CA TYR A 185 -4.07 -2.29 -3.85
C TYR A 185 -3.36 -2.87 -5.06
N ASP A 186 -4.05 -2.87 -6.21
CA ASP A 186 -3.37 -2.90 -7.49
C ASP A 186 -2.88 -1.48 -7.82
N VAL A 187 -1.63 -1.36 -8.23
CA VAL A 187 -1.01 -0.06 -8.53
C VAL A 187 -1.65 0.54 -9.79
N VAL A 188 -2.01 1.81 -9.69
CA VAL A 188 -2.52 2.60 -10.79
C VAL A 188 -1.35 3.35 -11.45
N TYR A 189 -1.19 3.14 -12.75
CA TYR A 189 -0.12 3.76 -13.52
C TYR A 189 -0.68 4.90 -14.38
N GLY A 190 0.02 6.05 -14.34
CA GLY A 190 -0.34 7.22 -15.13
C GLY A 190 -1.40 8.09 -14.46
N ASP A 191 -1.96 8.99 -15.26
CA ASP A 191 -2.81 10.09 -14.80
C ASP A 191 -4.24 10.06 -15.36
N LYS A 192 -4.62 8.97 -16.03
CA LYS A 192 -5.98 8.83 -16.57
C LYS A 192 -7.03 8.91 -15.48
N GLY A 193 -7.96 9.86 -15.60
CA GLY A 193 -9.03 10.12 -14.64
C GLY A 193 -8.59 10.98 -13.44
N LEU A 194 -7.31 11.34 -13.32
CA LEU A 194 -6.84 12.19 -12.23
C LEU A 194 -7.27 13.65 -12.38
N GLU A 195 -7.47 14.14 -13.60
CA GLU A 195 -7.98 15.49 -13.83
C GLU A 195 -9.41 15.64 -13.28
N GLU A 196 -10.29 14.68 -13.62
CA GLU A 196 -11.68 14.66 -13.11
C GLU A 196 -11.68 14.52 -11.58
N LEU A 197 -10.87 13.64 -11.03
CA LEU A 197 -10.71 13.49 -9.59
C LEU A 197 -10.22 14.79 -8.94
N ALA A 198 -9.24 15.47 -9.53
CA ALA A 198 -8.68 16.70 -8.98
C ALA A 198 -9.71 17.83 -8.90
N ILE A 199 -10.51 18.01 -9.97
CA ILE A 199 -11.56 19.03 -10.01
C ILE A 199 -12.67 18.71 -9.00
N ASP A 200 -13.13 17.45 -8.95
CA ASP A 200 -14.15 17.03 -8.00
C ASP A 200 -13.69 17.20 -6.54
N LEU A 201 -12.44 16.84 -6.25
CA LEU A 201 -11.85 17.06 -4.94
C LEU A 201 -11.74 18.55 -4.59
N LEU A 202 -11.34 19.40 -5.54
CA LEU A 202 -11.24 20.85 -5.32
C LEU A 202 -12.61 21.45 -4.97
N ASP A 203 -13.65 21.11 -5.73
CA ASP A 203 -15.02 21.56 -5.48
C ASP A 203 -15.52 21.08 -4.11
N LEU A 204 -15.25 19.84 -3.74
CA LEU A 204 -15.58 19.29 -2.45
C LEU A 204 -14.85 20.03 -1.31
N PHE A 205 -13.57 20.38 -1.52
CA PHE A 205 -12.76 21.17 -0.59
C PHE A 205 -13.31 22.56 -0.34
N VAL A 206 -13.74 23.23 -1.40
CA VAL A 206 -14.35 24.57 -1.27
C VAL A 206 -15.56 24.52 -0.34
N ILE A 207 -16.46 23.57 -0.58
CA ILE A 207 -17.69 23.43 0.21
C ILE A 207 -17.37 23.04 1.67
N ALA A 208 -16.45 22.09 1.88
CA ALA A 208 -16.09 21.65 3.22
C ALA A 208 -15.29 22.69 4.01
N SER A 209 -14.53 23.58 3.32
CA SER A 209 -13.66 24.56 3.97
C SER A 209 -14.40 25.58 4.82
N ASP A 210 -15.60 25.95 4.45
CA ASP A 210 -16.44 26.88 5.23
C ASP A 210 -16.79 26.32 6.61
N LYS A 211 -16.94 25.00 6.70
CA LYS A 211 -17.32 24.32 7.94
C LYS A 211 -16.12 23.87 8.78
N TRP A 212 -15.07 23.34 8.15
CA TRP A 212 -14.00 22.59 8.83
C TRP A 212 -12.63 23.30 8.88
N LYS A 213 -12.44 24.39 8.13
CA LYS A 213 -11.24 25.26 8.16
C LYS A 213 -9.92 24.47 8.06
N GLU A 214 -8.93 24.79 8.91
CA GLU A 214 -7.59 24.21 8.88
C GLU A 214 -7.53 22.71 9.20
N GLN A 215 -8.48 22.19 9.97
CA GLN A 215 -8.54 20.77 10.30
C GLN A 215 -8.71 19.89 9.06
N MET A 216 -9.41 20.41 8.07
CA MET A 216 -9.61 19.75 6.80
C MET A 216 -8.29 19.50 6.05
N TYR A 217 -7.33 20.44 6.07
CA TYR A 217 -6.05 20.25 5.36
C TYR A 217 -5.24 19.06 5.88
N GLU A 218 -5.27 18.78 7.17
CA GLU A 218 -4.58 17.64 7.76
C GLU A 218 -5.22 16.31 7.34
N GLU A 219 -6.55 16.21 7.40
CA GLU A 219 -7.29 14.99 7.00
C GLU A 219 -7.11 14.70 5.50
N TRP A 220 -7.12 15.73 4.68
CA TRP A 220 -6.99 15.58 3.24
C TRP A 220 -5.55 15.29 2.80
N ALA A 221 -4.58 15.96 3.37
CA ALA A 221 -3.18 15.65 3.12
C ALA A 221 -2.85 14.20 3.56
N TYR A 222 -3.44 13.75 4.66
CA TYR A 222 -3.32 12.37 5.10
C TYR A 222 -3.95 11.40 4.10
N THR A 223 -5.18 11.68 3.65
CA THR A 223 -5.90 10.87 2.66
C THR A 223 -5.15 10.78 1.33
N LEU A 224 -4.70 11.92 0.80
CA LEU A 224 -3.88 11.95 -0.41
C LEU A 224 -2.58 11.16 -0.23
N GLY A 225 -1.98 11.21 0.94
CA GLY A 225 -0.80 10.41 1.27
C GLY A 225 -1.07 8.91 1.34
N VAL A 226 -2.29 8.49 1.72
CA VAL A 226 -2.70 7.07 1.66
C VAL A 226 -2.94 6.65 0.21
N LEU A 227 -3.67 7.44 -0.56
CA LEU A 227 -3.94 7.19 -1.98
C LEU A 227 -2.65 7.15 -2.81
N ALA A 228 -1.70 8.04 -2.53
CA ALA A 228 -0.44 8.13 -3.24
C ALA A 228 0.36 6.81 -3.24
N LYS A 229 0.18 5.98 -2.21
CA LYS A 229 0.85 4.67 -2.09
C LYS A 229 0.36 3.65 -3.12
N SER A 230 -0.80 3.88 -3.74
CA SER A 230 -1.36 3.03 -4.79
C SER A 230 -1.11 3.57 -6.21
N PHE A 231 -0.34 4.67 -6.35
CA PHE A 231 -0.02 5.25 -7.64
C PHE A 231 1.46 5.21 -7.93
N LYS A 232 1.81 5.04 -9.22
CA LYS A 232 3.19 4.99 -9.68
C LYS A 232 3.31 5.64 -11.05
N HIS A 233 4.50 6.17 -11.33
CA HIS A 233 4.80 6.74 -12.64
C HIS A 233 4.58 5.69 -13.75
N PRO A 234 4.02 6.06 -14.92
CA PRO A 234 3.65 5.11 -15.97
C PRO A 234 4.83 4.31 -16.54
N SER A 235 6.06 4.80 -16.43
CA SER A 235 7.27 4.05 -16.82
C SER A 235 7.46 2.73 -16.08
N TYR A 236 6.79 2.53 -14.96
CA TYR A 236 6.84 1.30 -14.16
C TYR A 236 5.68 0.33 -14.45
N SER A 237 4.83 0.62 -15.46
CA SER A 237 3.62 -0.17 -15.73
C SER A 237 3.89 -1.65 -16.07
N GLU A 238 5.09 -1.95 -16.57
CA GLU A 238 5.52 -3.33 -16.84
C GLU A 238 5.59 -4.18 -15.56
N GLU A 239 5.78 -3.58 -14.39
CA GLU A 239 5.85 -4.29 -13.10
C GLU A 239 4.53 -4.97 -12.73
N GLN A 240 3.38 -4.48 -13.25
CA GLN A 240 2.04 -5.01 -12.94
C GLN A 240 1.87 -5.24 -11.43
N GLU A 241 2.20 -4.19 -10.66
CA GLU A 241 2.39 -4.29 -9.23
C GLU A 241 1.06 -4.29 -8.46
N SER A 242 0.99 -5.13 -7.44
CA SER A 242 0.01 -5.05 -6.36
C SER A 242 0.75 -4.85 -5.04
N ARG A 243 0.16 -4.12 -4.10
CA ARG A 243 0.81 -3.73 -2.84
C ARG A 243 0.01 -4.16 -1.64
N LEU A 244 0.70 -4.81 -0.71
CA LEU A 244 0.24 -5.00 0.66
C LEU A 244 0.87 -3.90 1.52
N ILE A 245 0.07 -2.98 2.04
CA ILE A 245 0.55 -1.82 2.77
C ILE A 245 0.13 -1.92 4.23
N CYS A 246 1.08 -1.71 5.13
CA CYS A 246 0.83 -1.47 6.53
C CYS A 246 1.40 -0.11 6.96
N SER A 247 0.73 0.56 7.87
CA SER A 247 1.18 1.83 8.43
C SER A 247 1.44 1.65 9.92
N LYS A 248 2.62 2.08 10.36
CA LYS A 248 2.94 2.12 11.78
C LYS A 248 2.53 3.47 12.33
N ALA A 249 1.48 3.51 13.15
CA ALA A 249 1.09 4.73 13.84
C ALA A 249 2.14 5.19 14.85
N GLU A 250 2.17 6.49 15.19
CA GLU A 250 3.00 6.99 16.29
C GLU A 250 2.68 6.22 17.58
N GLY A 251 3.72 5.64 18.19
CA GLY A 251 3.59 4.77 19.37
C GLY A 251 3.67 3.28 19.06
N GLY A 252 3.91 2.88 17.80
CA GLY A 252 4.22 1.50 17.43
C GLY A 252 3.02 0.55 17.39
N LYS A 253 1.81 1.07 17.60
CA LYS A 253 0.56 0.28 17.47
C LYS A 253 0.00 0.48 16.07
N ASP A 254 -0.39 -0.62 15.42
CA ASP A 254 -1.24 -0.51 14.24
C ASP A 254 -2.65 -0.03 14.65
N LEU A 255 -3.47 0.28 13.67
CA LEU A 255 -4.87 0.66 13.89
C LEU A 255 -5.66 -0.42 14.65
N PHE A 256 -5.13 -1.63 14.78
CA PHE A 256 -5.69 -2.82 15.39
C PHE A 256 -4.99 -3.26 16.69
N ALA A 257 -4.22 -2.37 17.32
CA ALA A 257 -3.67 -2.49 18.68
C ALA A 257 -2.55 -3.52 18.91
N LYS A 258 -1.92 -4.06 17.86
CA LYS A 258 -0.74 -4.93 18.02
C LYS A 258 0.54 -4.21 17.63
N GLU A 259 1.56 -4.27 18.48
CA GLU A 259 2.89 -3.77 18.11
C GLU A 259 3.48 -4.62 16.98
N LEU A 260 3.75 -3.97 15.84
CA LEU A 260 4.48 -4.60 14.76
C LEU A 260 5.99 -4.40 14.99
N PRO A 261 6.77 -5.49 15.12
CA PRO A 261 8.20 -5.36 15.38
C PRO A 261 8.89 -4.73 14.17
N LEU A 262 9.62 -3.64 14.42
CA LEU A 262 10.51 -3.07 13.41
C LEU A 262 11.81 -3.89 13.40
N MET A 263 12.13 -4.42 12.22
CA MET A 263 13.34 -5.19 11.98
C MET A 263 14.20 -4.52 10.90
N PHE A 264 15.43 -4.97 10.77
CA PHE A 264 16.38 -4.41 9.81
C PHE A 264 17.05 -5.52 9.02
N ARG A 265 17.35 -5.24 7.75
CA ARG A 265 18.11 -6.12 6.87
C ARG A 265 19.15 -5.34 6.08
N ALA A 266 20.23 -5.99 5.70
CA ALA A 266 21.18 -5.44 4.77
C ALA A 266 20.73 -5.66 3.30
N LYS A 267 20.90 -4.66 2.44
CA LYS A 267 20.78 -4.78 0.99
C LYS A 267 21.87 -3.92 0.35
N GLY A 268 22.92 -4.57 -0.15
CA GLY A 268 24.13 -3.85 -0.54
C GLY A 268 24.73 -3.11 0.66
N SER A 269 24.90 -1.79 0.56
CA SER A 269 25.40 -0.91 1.63
C SER A 269 24.32 -0.39 2.56
N ASP A 270 23.05 -0.63 2.26
CA ASP A 270 21.93 -0.02 2.98
C ASP A 270 21.44 -0.91 4.12
N VAL A 271 21.05 -0.26 5.22
CA VAL A 271 20.34 -0.88 6.35
C VAL A 271 18.86 -0.53 6.20
N ILE A 272 18.08 -1.49 5.74
CA ILE A 272 16.68 -1.29 5.37
C ILE A 272 15.75 -1.69 6.50
N PRO A 273 14.92 -0.78 7.02
CA PRO A 273 13.89 -1.12 7.98
C PRO A 273 12.73 -1.86 7.29
N TYR A 274 12.20 -2.87 7.96
CA TYR A 274 11.04 -3.63 7.49
C TYR A 274 10.17 -4.14 8.63
N ILE A 275 8.94 -4.48 8.32
CA ILE A 275 7.99 -5.13 9.22
C ILE A 275 7.69 -6.53 8.68
N PRO A 276 7.87 -7.61 9.49
CA PRO A 276 7.51 -8.96 9.09
C PRO A 276 5.98 -9.12 9.12
N MET A 277 5.37 -9.29 7.95
CA MET A 277 3.93 -9.41 7.76
C MET A 277 3.49 -10.86 7.62
N SER A 278 2.50 -11.26 8.41
CA SER A 278 1.78 -12.52 8.23
C SER A 278 0.56 -12.29 7.34
N LEU A 279 0.28 -13.20 6.41
CA LEU A 279 -0.88 -13.14 5.52
C LEU A 279 -2.01 -14.08 5.93
N ASN A 280 -1.83 -14.92 6.95
CA ASN A 280 -2.85 -15.88 7.36
C ASN A 280 -3.71 -15.34 8.49
N ILE A 281 -5.03 -15.56 8.38
CA ILE A 281 -5.93 -15.54 9.52
C ILE A 281 -5.69 -16.84 10.27
N MET A 282 -5.07 -16.71 11.42
CA MET A 282 -4.85 -17.83 12.31
C MET A 282 -6.14 -18.16 13.05
N LYS A 283 -6.62 -19.39 12.95
CA LYS A 283 -7.32 -19.99 14.07
C LYS A 283 -6.29 -20.11 15.20
N GLU A 284 -6.70 -19.80 16.42
CA GLU A 284 -5.86 -19.93 17.61
C GLU A 284 -5.19 -21.31 17.62
N GLY A 285 -3.86 -21.35 17.54
CA GLY A 285 -3.07 -22.59 17.50
C GLY A 285 -2.42 -22.97 16.16
N ASP A 286 -2.74 -22.31 15.04
CA ASP A 286 -2.11 -22.58 13.74
C ASP A 286 -0.77 -21.85 13.58
N THR A 287 0.23 -22.55 13.02
CA THR A 287 1.48 -21.91 12.59
C THR A 287 1.22 -21.07 11.34
N ALA A 288 1.53 -19.76 11.41
CA ALA A 288 1.36 -18.85 10.29
C ALA A 288 2.23 -19.28 9.11
N ARG A 289 1.63 -19.81 8.05
CA ARG A 289 2.32 -20.07 6.80
C ARG A 289 1.78 -19.18 5.71
N LEU A 290 2.68 -18.72 4.86
CA LEU A 290 2.29 -18.02 3.64
C LEU A 290 1.65 -19.01 2.66
N PRO A 291 0.65 -18.59 1.87
CA PRO A 291 0.01 -19.42 0.84
C PRO A 291 0.91 -19.53 -0.39
N ILE A 292 2.11 -20.09 -0.22
CA ILE A 292 3.08 -20.27 -1.31
C ILE A 292 2.69 -21.50 -2.10
N GLU A 293 2.48 -21.33 -3.41
CA GLU A 293 2.19 -22.44 -4.32
C GLU A 293 3.30 -22.67 -5.33
N LYS A 294 4.13 -21.65 -5.59
CA LYS A 294 5.16 -21.74 -6.64
C LYS A 294 6.42 -20.95 -6.26
N ILE A 295 7.58 -21.48 -6.65
CA ILE A 295 8.85 -20.75 -6.66
C ILE A 295 9.44 -20.85 -8.07
N ILE A 296 9.72 -19.69 -8.67
CA ILE A 296 10.43 -19.61 -9.95
C ILE A 296 11.88 -19.23 -9.64
N VAL A 297 12.79 -20.07 -10.10
CA VAL A 297 14.24 -19.88 -9.96
C VAL A 297 14.72 -18.99 -11.11
N GLY A 298 15.38 -17.89 -10.79
CA GLY A 298 15.80 -16.89 -11.78
C GLY A 298 16.77 -17.43 -12.85
N PRO A 299 16.79 -16.80 -14.03
CA PRO A 299 17.48 -17.33 -15.22
C PRO A 299 19.01 -17.40 -15.08
N GLY A 300 19.59 -16.70 -14.13
CA GLY A 300 21.03 -16.71 -13.83
C GLY A 300 21.42 -17.67 -12.71
N VAL A 301 20.49 -18.47 -12.21
CA VAL A 301 20.73 -19.46 -11.15
C VAL A 301 20.86 -20.84 -11.77
N ASP A 302 21.86 -21.63 -11.33
CA ASP A 302 21.95 -23.05 -11.68
C ASP A 302 20.74 -23.79 -11.05
N PHE A 303 19.76 -24.11 -11.86
CA PHE A 303 18.50 -24.70 -11.43
C PHE A 303 18.68 -26.06 -10.78
N GLU A 304 19.39 -26.99 -11.44
CA GLU A 304 19.55 -28.37 -10.98
C GLU A 304 20.25 -28.42 -9.62
N ARG A 305 21.29 -27.62 -9.46
CA ARG A 305 22.01 -27.53 -8.19
C ARG A 305 21.15 -26.95 -7.07
N ASN A 306 20.34 -25.92 -7.36
CA ASN A 306 19.55 -25.24 -6.35
C ASN A 306 18.22 -25.96 -6.03
N LEU A 307 17.67 -26.72 -6.96
CA LEU A 307 16.40 -27.44 -6.78
C LEU A 307 16.42 -28.32 -5.53
N THR A 308 17.46 -29.14 -5.36
CA THR A 308 17.60 -30.03 -4.20
C THR A 308 17.59 -29.25 -2.87
N SER A 309 18.31 -28.13 -2.82
CA SER A 309 18.38 -27.28 -1.62
C SER A 309 17.05 -26.58 -1.33
N ILE A 310 16.36 -26.10 -2.36
CA ILE A 310 15.04 -25.43 -2.21
C ILE A 310 14.01 -26.44 -1.72
N LEU A 311 13.96 -27.64 -2.29
CA LEU A 311 13.03 -28.69 -1.84
C LEU A 311 13.30 -29.10 -0.39
N ALA A 312 14.57 -29.22 0.00
CA ALA A 312 14.94 -29.49 1.39
C ALA A 312 14.52 -28.36 2.35
N LEU A 313 14.72 -27.10 1.95
CA LEU A 313 14.29 -25.92 2.70
C LEU A 313 12.75 -25.90 2.87
N LEU A 314 12.00 -26.12 1.81
CA LEU A 314 10.55 -26.18 1.82
C LEU A 314 10.04 -27.26 2.75
N LYS A 315 10.57 -28.48 2.63
CA LYS A 315 10.24 -29.62 3.50
C LYS A 315 10.54 -29.34 4.97
N ALA A 316 11.71 -28.78 5.27
CA ALA A 316 12.11 -28.44 6.63
C ALA A 316 11.19 -27.40 7.30
N ASN A 317 10.48 -26.60 6.49
CA ASN A 317 9.53 -25.59 6.96
C ASN A 317 8.06 -25.96 6.65
N SER A 318 7.81 -27.24 6.33
CA SER A 318 6.48 -27.84 6.11
C SER A 318 5.69 -27.20 4.95
N TYR A 319 6.37 -26.85 3.87
CA TYR A 319 5.80 -26.47 2.58
C TYR A 319 5.85 -27.67 1.63
N ASP A 320 4.91 -28.60 1.74
CA ASP A 320 5.01 -29.91 1.05
C ASP A 320 4.52 -29.87 -0.41
N ASN A 321 3.72 -28.87 -0.81
CA ASN A 321 3.06 -28.82 -2.12
C ASN A 321 3.45 -27.58 -2.94
N VAL A 322 4.68 -27.11 -2.83
CA VAL A 322 5.16 -25.95 -3.58
C VAL A 322 5.84 -26.42 -4.87
N GLU A 323 5.35 -25.95 -6.01
CA GLU A 323 5.99 -26.20 -7.31
C GLU A 323 7.26 -25.37 -7.45
N VAL A 324 8.38 -25.99 -7.85
CA VAL A 324 9.64 -25.28 -8.10
C VAL A 324 10.04 -25.47 -9.56
N VAL A 325 10.15 -24.34 -10.31
CA VAL A 325 10.43 -24.35 -11.75
C VAL A 325 11.53 -23.35 -12.10
N PRO A 326 12.27 -23.57 -13.20
CA PRO A 326 13.21 -22.56 -13.72
C PRO A 326 12.44 -21.43 -14.42
N SER A 327 13.05 -20.23 -14.48
CA SER A 327 12.63 -19.18 -15.39
C SER A 327 12.72 -19.64 -16.85
N ALA A 328 11.74 -19.25 -17.65
CA ALA A 328 11.75 -19.48 -19.10
C ALA A 328 12.53 -18.39 -19.87
N ILE A 329 12.96 -17.34 -19.21
CA ILE A 329 13.64 -16.20 -19.85
C ILE A 329 15.10 -16.52 -20.15
N PRO A 330 15.53 -16.42 -21.42
CA PRO A 330 16.93 -16.65 -21.81
C PRO A 330 17.81 -15.43 -21.45
N PHE A 331 18.13 -15.29 -20.17
CA PHE A 331 18.94 -14.18 -19.67
C PHE A 331 20.21 -14.69 -18.99
N ARG A 332 21.34 -14.08 -19.34
CA ARG A 332 22.65 -14.29 -18.69
C ARG A 332 23.05 -13.00 -17.98
N PRO A 333 23.08 -12.98 -16.63
CA PRO A 333 23.46 -11.82 -15.84
C PRO A 333 24.96 -11.49 -15.92
#